data_2fa0364d59a7c20b7a2e53c8ee9810e0
#
_entry.id   2fa0364d59a7c20b7a2e53c8ee9810e0
#
_cell.length_a   1.000
_cell.length_b   1.000
_cell.length_c   1.000
_cell.angle_alpha   90.00
_cell.angle_beta   90.00
_cell.angle_gamma   90.00
#
_symmetry.space_group_name_H-M   'P 1'
#
loop_
_entity.id
_entity.type
_entity.pdbx_description
1 polymer ?
#
loop_
_entity_poly.entity_id
_entity_poly.type
_entity_poly.pdbx_seq_one_letter_code
_entity_poly.pdbx_strand_id
1 'polypeptide(L)'
;MRSTFRLLFYINRQKIKKTGKCPVMGRITLDGKVSQYSTGEEVSPEYWDAGKGRAAVHGKDSEMTTELRKLNRKLEELEEKAKAAYKKNVDSTGYVSAELIKNAVTGKAQPKETLLALFDEHNGEYAKRVGVDRTRHTYVRYLTGRRHLYDFLQYKYGAEDMALRSVDMRFIENFHFYLSTVLRLKTVSLNDYLILLCKIVRLAVKRRILGHYPFTGYKLETPPKLHRHLTGEQLAKLMAAN
;
A
#
# COMPACT_ATOMS: atom_id res chain seq x y z
N MET A 1 -9.14 17.75 0.33
CA MET A 1 -10.40 17.30 0.98
C MET A 1 -10.05 16.73 2.34
N ARG A 2 -10.76 17.12 3.40
CA ARG A 2 -10.58 16.46 4.71
C ARG A 2 -11.24 15.09 4.67
N SER A 3 -10.46 14.04 4.86
CA SER A 3 -10.94 12.66 4.97
C SER A 3 -11.83 12.51 6.22
N THR A 4 -12.99 11.87 6.08
CA THR A 4 -13.93 11.66 7.19
C THR A 4 -13.68 10.31 7.83
N PHE A 5 -12.91 10.31 8.92
CA PHE A 5 -12.66 9.10 9.73
C PHE A 5 -13.65 9.01 10.88
N ARG A 6 -14.34 7.86 11.01
CA ARG A 6 -15.24 7.54 12.13
C ARG A 6 -15.03 6.09 12.57
N LEU A 7 -14.92 5.89 13.88
CA LEU A 7 -14.95 4.57 14.52
C LEU A 7 -16.21 4.48 15.40
N LEU A 8 -16.91 3.36 15.32
CA LEU A 8 -18.09 3.05 16.13
C LEU A 8 -17.98 1.63 16.67
N PHE A 9 -18.27 1.44 17.96
CA PHE A 9 -18.48 0.11 18.52
C PHE A 9 -19.98 -0.17 18.68
N TYR A 10 -20.38 -1.44 18.45
CA TYR A 10 -21.75 -1.90 18.58
C TYR A 10 -21.80 -3.39 18.94
N ILE A 11 -22.89 -3.87 19.49
CA ILE A 11 -23.10 -5.29 19.76
C ILE A 11 -23.86 -5.95 18.62
N ASN A 12 -23.45 -7.16 18.23
CA ASN A 12 -24.17 -7.93 17.22
C ASN A 12 -25.20 -8.84 17.90
N ARG A 13 -26.44 -8.34 18.02
CA ARG A 13 -27.55 -9.06 18.66
C ARG A 13 -28.00 -10.32 17.90
N GLN A 14 -27.68 -10.44 16.60
CA GLN A 14 -27.96 -11.65 15.81
C GLN A 14 -27.06 -12.82 16.16
N LYS A 15 -25.91 -12.56 16.81
CA LYS A 15 -24.93 -13.56 17.25
C LYS A 15 -24.89 -13.69 18.77
N ILE A 16 -26.06 -13.68 19.43
CA ILE A 16 -26.14 -13.92 20.87
C ILE A 16 -25.67 -15.35 21.18
N LYS A 17 -24.76 -15.46 22.15
CA LYS A 17 -24.27 -16.77 22.59
C LYS A 17 -25.21 -17.44 23.58
N LYS A 18 -25.01 -18.73 23.82
CA LYS A 18 -25.77 -19.49 24.87
C LYS A 18 -25.65 -18.86 26.26
N THR A 19 -24.61 -18.07 26.50
CA THR A 19 -24.38 -17.31 27.74
C THR A 19 -25.19 -16.03 27.84
N GLY A 20 -26.03 -15.69 26.86
CA GLY A 20 -26.79 -14.43 26.81
C GLY A 20 -25.93 -13.22 26.39
N LYS A 21 -24.62 -13.37 26.18
CA LYS A 21 -23.71 -12.28 25.78
C LYS A 21 -23.67 -12.14 24.25
N CYS A 22 -23.56 -10.90 23.76
CA CYS A 22 -23.38 -10.57 22.35
C CYS A 22 -21.94 -10.15 22.08
N PRO A 23 -21.34 -10.52 20.94
CA PRO A 23 -20.02 -10.04 20.56
C PRO A 23 -20.03 -8.54 20.26
N VAL A 24 -19.02 -7.84 20.75
CA VAL A 24 -18.77 -6.42 20.46
C VAL A 24 -18.00 -6.31 19.16
N MET A 25 -18.53 -5.51 18.25
CA MET A 25 -17.99 -5.27 16.91
C MET A 25 -17.48 -3.83 16.78
N GLY A 26 -16.37 -3.66 16.07
CA GLY A 26 -15.88 -2.35 15.64
C GLY A 26 -16.23 -2.10 14.18
N ARG A 27 -16.70 -0.89 13.86
CA ARG A 27 -16.96 -0.40 12.49
C ARG A 27 -16.12 0.84 12.24
N ILE A 28 -15.25 0.75 11.26
CA ILE A 28 -14.43 1.87 10.75
C ILE A 28 -15.08 2.37 9.48
N THR A 29 -15.39 3.65 9.41
CA THR A 29 -15.90 4.33 8.22
C THR A 29 -14.89 5.38 7.80
N LEU A 30 -14.47 5.36 6.54
CA LEU A 30 -13.55 6.31 5.95
C LEU A 30 -14.03 6.67 4.55
N ASP A 31 -14.33 7.93 4.32
CA ASP A 31 -14.79 8.46 3.01
C ASP A 31 -15.90 7.58 2.38
N GLY A 32 -16.89 7.20 3.20
CA GLY A 32 -18.02 6.35 2.80
C GLY A 32 -17.72 4.86 2.71
N LYS A 33 -16.45 4.44 2.76
CA LYS A 33 -16.09 3.02 2.78
C LYS A 33 -16.09 2.48 4.21
N VAL A 34 -16.66 1.29 4.39
CA VAL A 34 -16.86 0.66 5.70
C VAL A 34 -16.03 -0.63 5.81
N SER A 35 -15.37 -0.82 6.94
CA SER A 35 -14.74 -2.09 7.33
C SER A 35 -15.15 -2.45 8.75
N GLN A 36 -15.45 -3.72 8.98
CA GLN A 36 -15.92 -4.23 10.27
C GLN A 36 -14.99 -5.31 10.80
N TYR A 37 -14.89 -5.41 12.13
CA TYR A 37 -14.08 -6.44 12.80
C TYR A 37 -14.69 -6.81 14.16
N SER A 38 -14.38 -8.01 14.63
CA SER A 38 -14.69 -8.41 16.02
C SER A 38 -13.60 -7.85 16.95
N THR A 39 -14.01 -7.28 18.07
CA THR A 39 -13.10 -6.83 19.12
C THR A 39 -12.54 -7.98 19.95
N GLY A 40 -13.17 -9.15 19.88
CA GLY A 40 -12.90 -10.30 20.75
C GLY A 40 -13.64 -10.22 22.09
N GLU A 41 -14.33 -9.12 22.36
CA GLU A 41 -15.08 -8.90 23.61
C GLU A 41 -16.57 -9.20 23.44
N GLU A 42 -17.20 -9.45 24.59
CA GLU A 42 -18.64 -9.78 24.67
C GLU A 42 -19.29 -9.06 25.85
N VAL A 43 -20.54 -8.70 25.69
CA VAL A 43 -21.32 -8.05 26.74
C VAL A 43 -22.80 -8.43 26.62
N SER A 44 -23.51 -8.52 27.77
CA SER A 44 -24.96 -8.70 27.77
C SER A 44 -25.65 -7.44 27.21
N PRO A 45 -26.68 -7.59 26.37
CA PRO A 45 -27.34 -6.44 25.73
C PRO A 45 -27.88 -5.38 26.69
N GLU A 46 -28.24 -5.78 27.90
CA GLU A 46 -28.73 -4.90 28.98
C GLU A 46 -27.71 -3.91 29.52
N TYR A 47 -26.39 -4.28 29.43
CA TYR A 47 -25.29 -3.44 29.85
C TYR A 47 -24.65 -2.68 28.69
N TRP A 48 -25.32 -2.55 27.55
CA TRP A 48 -24.76 -1.86 26.38
C TRP A 48 -25.48 -0.55 26.08
N ASP A 49 -24.76 0.57 26.17
CA ASP A 49 -25.24 1.88 25.73
C ASP A 49 -24.93 2.05 24.21
N ALA A 50 -25.95 1.91 23.39
CA ALA A 50 -25.80 2.00 21.93
C ALA A 50 -25.47 3.45 21.48
N GLY A 51 -25.90 4.46 22.22
CA GLY A 51 -25.62 5.87 21.89
C GLY A 51 -24.15 6.23 22.11
N LYS A 52 -23.54 5.69 23.17
CA LYS A 52 -22.14 5.91 23.48
C LYS A 52 -21.22 4.89 22.82
N GLY A 53 -21.75 3.74 22.35
CA GLY A 53 -20.94 2.62 21.85
C GLY A 53 -20.03 2.02 22.92
N ARG A 54 -20.49 1.97 24.17
CA ARG A 54 -19.75 1.52 25.36
C ARG A 54 -20.65 0.70 26.29
N ALA A 55 -20.03 -0.03 27.18
CA ALA A 55 -20.77 -0.68 28.26
C ALA A 55 -21.25 0.35 29.28
N ALA A 56 -22.55 0.26 29.64
CA ALA A 56 -23.15 1.09 30.67
C ALA A 56 -22.76 0.56 32.06
N VAL A 57 -21.97 1.34 32.78
CA VAL A 57 -21.49 1.01 34.13
C VAL A 57 -22.44 1.64 35.16
N HIS A 58 -23.23 0.79 35.84
CA HIS A 58 -24.13 1.23 36.93
C HIS A 58 -23.63 0.68 38.26
N GLY A 59 -23.57 1.51 39.30
CA GLY A 59 -23.18 1.14 40.66
C GLY A 59 -21.68 1.25 40.96
N LYS A 60 -21.34 1.10 42.24
CA LYS A 60 -19.97 1.42 42.70
C LYS A 60 -19.21 0.16 42.94
N ASP A 61 -19.20 -0.89 43.08
CA ASP A 61 -18.27 -2.01 43.43
C ASP A 61 -18.89 -3.42 43.37
N SER A 62 -19.26 -3.82 42.17
CA SER A 62 -19.54 -5.24 41.92
C SER A 62 -18.50 -5.81 40.94
N GLU A 63 -18.32 -7.12 40.97
CA GLU A 63 -17.48 -7.85 40.00
C GLU A 63 -17.89 -7.52 38.56
N MET A 64 -19.20 -7.43 38.28
CA MET A 64 -19.76 -7.02 37.01
C MET A 64 -19.32 -5.60 36.60
N THR A 65 -19.34 -4.66 37.53
CA THR A 65 -18.89 -3.28 37.28
C THR A 65 -17.42 -3.25 36.88
N THR A 66 -16.60 -4.08 37.49
CA THR A 66 -15.18 -4.21 37.17
C THR A 66 -14.95 -4.81 35.78
N GLU A 67 -15.74 -5.83 35.38
CA GLU A 67 -15.70 -6.39 34.02
C GLU A 67 -16.09 -5.35 32.97
N LEU A 68 -17.17 -4.60 33.19
CA LEU A 68 -17.63 -3.57 32.28
C LEU A 68 -16.61 -2.41 32.12
N ARG A 69 -15.92 -2.05 33.21
CA ARG A 69 -14.82 -1.07 33.15
C ARG A 69 -13.64 -1.60 32.36
N LYS A 70 -13.26 -2.87 32.54
CA LYS A 70 -12.19 -3.52 31.75
C LYS A 70 -12.53 -3.54 30.27
N LEU A 71 -13.80 -3.87 29.94
CA LEU A 71 -14.28 -3.83 28.57
C LEU A 71 -14.14 -2.42 27.97
N ASN A 72 -14.63 -1.40 28.65
CA ASN A 72 -14.56 -0.01 28.17
C ASN A 72 -13.11 0.43 27.94
N ARG A 73 -12.20 0.11 28.89
CA ARG A 73 -10.77 0.40 28.74
C ARG A 73 -10.18 -0.26 27.48
N LYS A 74 -10.54 -1.51 27.21
CA LYS A 74 -10.07 -2.21 26.02
C LYS A 74 -10.62 -1.59 24.72
N LEU A 75 -11.87 -1.12 24.73
CA LEU A 75 -12.44 -0.39 23.61
C LEU A 75 -11.73 0.96 23.37
N GLU A 76 -11.34 1.67 24.45
CA GLU A 76 -10.52 2.88 24.37
C GLU A 76 -9.14 2.59 23.77
N GLU A 77 -8.47 1.53 24.21
CA GLU A 77 -7.19 1.12 23.63
C GLU A 77 -7.30 0.81 22.12
N LEU A 78 -8.38 0.15 21.68
CA LEU A 78 -8.64 -0.12 20.27
C LEU A 78 -8.93 1.17 19.49
N GLU A 79 -9.63 2.12 20.11
CA GLU A 79 -9.91 3.43 19.51
C GLU A 79 -8.62 4.24 19.32
N GLU A 80 -7.75 4.28 20.33
CA GLU A 80 -6.45 4.96 20.23
C GLU A 80 -5.53 4.30 19.18
N LYS A 81 -5.50 2.97 19.12
CA LYS A 81 -4.79 2.25 18.05
C LYS A 81 -5.32 2.61 16.65
N ALA A 82 -6.64 2.74 16.50
CA ALA A 82 -7.24 3.13 15.23
C ALA A 82 -6.88 4.57 14.83
N LYS A 83 -6.93 5.51 15.78
CA LYS A 83 -6.54 6.92 15.58
C LYS A 83 -5.06 7.04 15.24
N ALA A 84 -4.19 6.34 15.97
CA ALA A 84 -2.75 6.29 15.71
C ALA A 84 -2.43 5.71 14.32
N ALA A 85 -3.10 4.61 13.93
CA ALA A 85 -2.97 4.02 12.61
C ALA A 85 -3.45 4.96 11.50
N TYR A 86 -4.58 5.67 11.71
CA TYR A 86 -5.07 6.68 10.79
C TYR A 86 -4.02 7.79 10.59
N LYS A 87 -3.55 8.41 11.68
CA LYS A 87 -2.57 9.48 11.64
C LYS A 87 -1.26 9.02 10.97
N LYS A 88 -0.72 7.88 11.40
CA LYS A 88 0.52 7.32 10.82
C LYS A 88 0.41 7.12 9.30
N ASN A 89 -0.69 6.56 8.80
CA ASN A 89 -0.86 6.33 7.36
C ASN A 89 -1.07 7.64 6.58
N VAL A 90 -1.82 8.60 7.13
CA VAL A 90 -1.98 9.92 6.51
C VAL A 90 -0.62 10.64 6.42
N ASP A 91 0.14 10.66 7.51
CA ASP A 91 1.42 11.40 7.58
C ASP A 91 2.52 10.73 6.73
N SER A 92 2.56 9.38 6.67
CA SER A 92 3.63 8.65 5.98
C SER A 92 3.39 8.39 4.50
N THR A 93 2.13 8.11 4.11
CA THR A 93 1.83 7.67 2.74
C THR A 93 0.80 8.56 2.03
N GLY A 94 0.19 9.50 2.74
CA GLY A 94 -0.93 10.30 2.24
C GLY A 94 -2.17 9.47 1.88
N TYR A 95 -2.13 8.16 2.11
CA TYR A 95 -3.21 7.22 1.81
C TYR A 95 -3.61 6.42 3.04
N VAL A 96 -4.90 6.35 3.28
CA VAL A 96 -5.49 5.54 4.34
C VAL A 96 -6.78 4.89 3.83
N SER A 97 -7.05 3.66 4.26
CA SER A 97 -8.32 2.97 4.01
C SER A 97 -8.87 2.36 5.30
N ALA A 98 -10.20 2.19 5.35
CA ALA A 98 -10.86 1.55 6.50
C ALA A 98 -10.29 0.14 6.77
N GLU A 99 -9.83 -0.56 5.74
CA GLU A 99 -9.23 -1.89 5.86
C GLU A 99 -7.81 -1.87 6.43
N LEU A 100 -6.98 -0.89 6.04
CA LEU A 100 -5.65 -0.70 6.61
C LEU A 100 -5.73 -0.43 8.12
N ILE A 101 -6.67 0.44 8.55
CA ILE A 101 -6.88 0.73 9.97
C ILE A 101 -7.38 -0.53 10.69
N LYS A 102 -8.35 -1.28 10.12
CA LYS A 102 -8.82 -2.54 10.69
C LYS A 102 -7.67 -3.52 10.93
N ASN A 103 -6.80 -3.72 9.92
CA ASN A 103 -5.67 -4.64 10.04
C ASN A 103 -4.68 -4.21 11.12
N ALA A 104 -4.41 -2.91 11.24
CA ALA A 104 -3.57 -2.35 12.30
C ALA A 104 -4.17 -2.58 13.70
N VAL A 105 -5.49 -2.40 13.86
CA VAL A 105 -6.20 -2.59 15.12
C VAL A 105 -6.25 -4.07 15.52
N THR A 106 -6.51 -4.96 14.55
CA THR A 106 -6.65 -6.42 14.80
C THR A 106 -5.31 -7.16 14.87
N GLY A 107 -4.17 -6.47 14.68
CA GLY A 107 -2.85 -7.10 14.65
C GLY A 107 -2.62 -8.03 13.47
N LYS A 108 -3.52 -8.03 12.48
CA LYS A 108 -3.29 -8.76 11.24
C LYS A 108 -2.18 -8.06 10.48
N ALA A 109 -1.18 -8.83 10.05
CA ALA A 109 -0.16 -8.32 9.15
C ALA A 109 -0.86 -7.61 7.99
N GLN A 110 -0.53 -6.33 7.80
CA GLN A 110 -1.06 -5.60 6.64
C GLN A 110 -0.61 -6.40 5.42
N PRO A 111 -1.51 -6.73 4.49
CA PRO A 111 -1.06 -7.18 3.17
C PRO A 111 -0.06 -6.11 2.73
N LYS A 112 1.13 -6.52 2.34
CA LYS A 112 2.17 -5.62 1.83
C LYS A 112 1.75 -5.10 0.44
N GLU A 113 0.60 -4.41 0.39
CA GLU A 113 0.06 -3.78 -0.82
C GLU A 113 0.78 -2.46 -1.10
N THR A 114 2.09 -2.45 -0.85
CA THR A 114 2.95 -1.31 -1.12
C THR A 114 3.78 -1.56 -2.37
N LEU A 115 4.20 -0.49 -3.02
CA LEU A 115 4.87 -0.53 -4.30
C LEU A 115 6.22 -1.26 -4.22
N LEU A 116 7.05 -0.89 -3.23
CA LEU A 116 8.37 -1.50 -3.09
C LEU A 116 8.28 -2.93 -2.55
N ALA A 117 7.33 -3.23 -1.65
CA ALA A 117 7.15 -4.59 -1.17
C ALA A 117 6.75 -5.55 -2.30
N LEU A 118 5.86 -5.13 -3.23
CA LEU A 118 5.52 -5.91 -4.41
C LEU A 118 6.71 -6.04 -5.37
N PHE A 119 7.51 -4.99 -5.49
CA PHE A 119 8.73 -5.01 -6.32
C PHE A 119 9.76 -5.99 -5.73
N ASP A 120 9.94 -5.98 -4.40
CA ASP A 120 10.88 -6.87 -3.70
C ASP A 120 10.42 -8.34 -3.80
N GLU A 121 9.12 -8.62 -3.69
CA GLU A 121 8.56 -9.94 -3.91
C GLU A 121 8.83 -10.45 -5.34
N HIS A 122 8.54 -9.60 -6.35
CA HIS A 122 8.85 -9.90 -7.75
C HIS A 122 10.35 -10.18 -7.95
N ASN A 123 11.23 -9.38 -7.34
CA ASN A 123 12.67 -9.56 -7.44
C ASN A 123 13.13 -10.86 -6.78
N GLY A 124 12.53 -11.23 -5.64
CA GLY A 124 12.79 -12.51 -4.96
C GLY A 124 12.38 -13.73 -5.80
N GLU A 125 11.22 -13.65 -6.48
CA GLU A 125 10.79 -14.70 -7.42
C GLU A 125 11.72 -14.77 -8.65
N TYR A 126 12.13 -13.60 -9.16
CA TYR A 126 13.03 -13.54 -10.30
C TYR A 126 14.42 -14.10 -9.98
N ALA A 127 14.95 -13.82 -8.78
CA ALA A 127 16.25 -14.30 -8.32
C ALA A 127 16.35 -15.82 -8.34
N LYS A 128 15.29 -16.53 -7.95
CA LYS A 128 15.23 -18.00 -7.95
C LYS A 128 15.34 -18.62 -9.36
N ARG A 129 15.10 -17.83 -10.40
CA ARG A 129 15.09 -18.25 -11.80
C ARG A 129 16.37 -17.85 -12.55
N VAL A 130 17.27 -17.10 -11.90
CA VAL A 130 18.56 -16.72 -12.48
C VAL A 130 19.42 -17.95 -12.66
N GLY A 131 19.95 -18.13 -13.88
CA GLY A 131 20.73 -19.32 -14.25
C GLY A 131 19.88 -20.50 -14.75
N VAL A 132 18.55 -20.44 -14.61
CA VAL A 132 17.63 -21.45 -15.16
C VAL A 132 17.04 -20.94 -16.50
N ASP A 133 16.22 -19.88 -16.44
CA ASP A 133 15.56 -19.27 -17.60
C ASP A 133 15.63 -17.73 -17.59
N ARG A 134 16.42 -17.16 -16.66
CA ARG A 134 16.62 -15.73 -16.49
C ARG A 134 18.09 -15.38 -16.40
N THR A 135 18.45 -14.22 -16.98
CA THR A 135 19.83 -13.74 -16.97
C THR A 135 20.10 -12.89 -15.71
N ARG A 136 21.33 -13.00 -15.18
CA ARG A 136 21.81 -12.15 -14.09
C ARG A 136 21.77 -10.67 -14.45
N HIS A 137 22.08 -10.32 -15.71
CA HIS A 137 22.04 -8.93 -16.18
C HIS A 137 20.65 -8.28 -15.99
N THR A 138 19.59 -8.99 -16.38
CA THR A 138 18.21 -8.52 -16.20
C THR A 138 17.85 -8.43 -14.72
N TYR A 139 18.30 -9.36 -13.88
CA TYR A 139 18.09 -9.29 -12.44
C TYR A 139 18.71 -8.04 -11.81
N VAL A 140 19.96 -7.73 -12.15
CA VAL A 140 20.64 -6.50 -11.67
C VAL A 140 19.87 -5.24 -12.11
N ARG A 141 19.32 -5.24 -13.33
CA ARG A 141 18.47 -4.12 -13.80
C ARG A 141 17.22 -3.95 -12.93
N TYR A 142 16.57 -5.02 -12.48
CA TYR A 142 15.45 -4.94 -11.55
C TYR A 142 15.86 -4.38 -10.18
N LEU A 143 17.01 -4.80 -9.64
CA LEU A 143 17.52 -4.27 -8.38
C LEU A 143 17.81 -2.77 -8.48
N THR A 144 18.44 -2.33 -9.58
CA THR A 144 18.71 -0.92 -9.85
C THR A 144 17.42 -0.10 -10.00
N GLY A 145 16.45 -0.63 -10.76
CA GLY A 145 15.14 0.02 -10.92
C GLY A 145 14.38 0.17 -9.60
N ARG A 146 14.43 -0.83 -8.74
CA ARG A 146 13.88 -0.77 -7.38
C ARG A 146 14.57 0.30 -6.54
N ARG A 147 15.92 0.43 -6.63
CA ARG A 147 16.67 1.45 -5.91
C ARG A 147 16.28 2.85 -6.40
N HIS A 148 16.26 3.09 -7.72
CA HIS A 148 15.83 4.39 -8.26
C HIS A 148 14.42 4.77 -7.83
N LEU A 149 13.53 3.79 -7.72
CA LEU A 149 12.17 4.03 -7.25
C LEU A 149 12.14 4.40 -5.76
N TYR A 150 12.96 3.75 -4.91
CA TYR A 150 13.13 4.12 -3.51
C TYR A 150 13.69 5.54 -3.36
N ASP A 151 14.77 5.85 -4.08
CA ASP A 151 15.40 7.17 -4.06
C ASP A 151 14.42 8.26 -4.50
N PHE A 152 13.59 7.98 -5.52
CA PHE A 152 12.53 8.88 -5.96
C PHE A 152 11.45 9.09 -4.88
N LEU A 153 11.01 8.03 -4.20
CA LEU A 153 10.03 8.13 -3.11
C LEU A 153 10.58 9.02 -1.98
N GLN A 154 11.84 8.85 -1.61
CA GLN A 154 12.50 9.70 -0.63
C GLN A 154 12.58 11.15 -1.12
N TYR A 155 13.02 11.37 -2.35
CA TYR A 155 13.22 12.71 -2.93
C TYR A 155 11.92 13.49 -3.05
N LYS A 156 10.86 12.86 -3.57
CA LYS A 156 9.60 13.55 -3.90
C LYS A 156 8.59 13.57 -2.76
N TYR A 157 8.54 12.51 -1.96
CA TYR A 157 7.48 12.29 -0.98
C TYR A 157 8.01 12.16 0.47
N GLY A 158 9.33 12.07 0.67
CA GLY A 158 9.93 11.82 2.00
C GLY A 158 9.48 10.49 2.62
N ALA A 159 9.14 9.50 1.77
CA ALA A 159 8.53 8.25 2.20
C ALA A 159 9.42 7.06 1.85
N GLU A 160 9.49 6.07 2.76
CA GLU A 160 10.25 4.83 2.53
C GLU A 160 9.57 3.89 1.53
N ASP A 161 8.25 3.94 1.45
CA ASP A 161 7.43 3.15 0.52
C ASP A 161 6.08 3.86 0.31
N MET A 162 5.29 3.40 -0.66
CA MET A 162 4.00 3.97 -1.00
C MET A 162 2.94 2.88 -1.22
N ALA A 163 1.70 3.13 -0.76
CA ALA A 163 0.59 2.23 -1.06
C ALA A 163 0.34 2.15 -2.57
N LEU A 164 0.20 0.95 -3.13
CA LEU A 164 -0.06 0.74 -4.56
C LEU A 164 -1.28 1.53 -5.06
N ARG A 165 -2.30 1.69 -4.21
CA ARG A 165 -3.53 2.45 -4.55
C ARG A 165 -3.32 3.96 -4.69
N SER A 166 -2.18 4.49 -4.22
CA SER A 166 -1.80 5.90 -4.37
C SER A 166 -0.99 6.14 -5.65
N VAL A 167 -0.66 5.08 -6.39
CA VAL A 167 0.08 5.17 -7.64
C VAL A 167 -0.88 5.54 -8.76
N ASP A 168 -0.74 6.73 -9.32
CA ASP A 168 -1.57 7.31 -10.37
C ASP A 168 -0.74 7.77 -11.59
N MET A 169 -1.39 8.40 -12.57
CA MET A 169 -0.71 8.95 -13.75
C MET A 169 0.37 9.96 -13.36
N ARG A 170 0.09 10.84 -12.39
CA ARG A 170 1.07 11.84 -11.92
C ARG A 170 2.30 11.20 -11.29
N PHE A 171 2.13 10.04 -10.69
CA PHE A 171 3.26 9.31 -10.12
C PHE A 171 4.28 8.91 -11.19
N ILE A 172 3.83 8.29 -12.30
CA ILE A 172 4.75 7.88 -13.37
C ILE A 172 5.36 9.09 -14.09
N GLU A 173 4.61 10.17 -14.29
CA GLU A 173 5.12 11.42 -14.86
C GLU A 173 6.20 12.05 -13.97
N ASN A 174 5.98 12.11 -12.66
CA ASN A 174 6.97 12.60 -11.71
C ASN A 174 8.21 11.69 -11.64
N PHE A 175 8.04 10.37 -11.72
CA PHE A 175 9.16 9.44 -11.75
C PHE A 175 9.97 9.60 -13.03
N HIS A 176 9.30 9.76 -14.17
CA HIS A 176 9.94 10.08 -15.46
C HIS A 176 10.76 11.37 -15.34
N PHE A 177 10.17 12.44 -14.83
CA PHE A 177 10.86 13.72 -14.60
C PHE A 177 12.09 13.55 -13.71
N TYR A 178 11.98 12.80 -12.61
CA TYR A 178 13.10 12.50 -11.72
C TYR A 178 14.23 11.76 -12.44
N LEU A 179 13.91 10.71 -13.21
CA LEU A 179 14.91 9.95 -13.97
C LEU A 179 15.62 10.80 -15.02
N SER A 180 14.90 11.71 -15.68
CA SER A 180 15.45 12.55 -16.75
C SER A 180 16.23 13.75 -16.22
N THR A 181 15.72 14.45 -15.20
CA THR A 181 16.29 15.74 -14.74
C THR A 181 17.23 15.58 -13.58
N VAL A 182 16.89 14.75 -12.58
CA VAL A 182 17.71 14.56 -11.38
C VAL A 182 18.82 13.53 -11.65
N LEU A 183 18.48 12.36 -12.18
CA LEU A 183 19.46 11.32 -12.51
C LEU A 183 20.09 11.51 -13.89
N ARG A 184 19.55 12.39 -14.74
CA ARG A 184 20.05 12.71 -16.09
C ARG A 184 20.28 11.46 -16.95
N LEU A 185 19.37 10.49 -16.88
CA LEU A 185 19.46 9.26 -17.63
C LEU A 185 19.14 9.49 -19.12
N LYS A 186 19.82 8.76 -19.99
CA LYS A 186 19.48 8.72 -21.42
C LYS A 186 18.10 8.06 -21.62
N THR A 187 17.35 8.49 -22.65
CA THR A 187 16.00 8.01 -22.95
C THR A 187 15.85 6.49 -22.97
N VAL A 188 16.84 5.75 -23.48
CA VAL A 188 16.82 4.27 -23.49
C VAL A 188 16.80 3.72 -22.07
N SER A 189 17.71 4.15 -21.20
CA SER A 189 17.82 3.69 -19.81
C SER A 189 16.62 4.13 -18.99
N LEU A 190 16.14 5.35 -19.21
CA LEU A 190 14.95 5.91 -18.56
C LEU A 190 13.73 5.06 -18.89
N ASN A 191 13.48 4.77 -20.17
CA ASN A 191 12.40 3.91 -20.61
C ASN A 191 12.45 2.51 -20.00
N ASP A 192 13.64 1.95 -19.86
CA ASP A 192 13.82 0.64 -19.21
C ASP A 192 13.25 0.65 -17.79
N TYR A 193 13.55 1.67 -16.97
CA TYR A 193 13.05 1.76 -15.59
C TYR A 193 11.54 2.06 -15.53
N LEU A 194 11.02 2.86 -16.46
CA LEU A 194 9.57 3.07 -16.57
C LEU A 194 8.84 1.78 -16.95
N ILE A 195 9.40 0.96 -17.85
CA ILE A 195 8.85 -0.35 -18.22
C ILE A 195 8.82 -1.29 -17.01
N LEU A 196 9.88 -1.28 -16.16
CA LEU A 196 9.91 -2.07 -14.94
C LEU A 196 8.79 -1.65 -13.98
N LEU A 197 8.61 -0.35 -13.74
CA LEU A 197 7.52 0.19 -12.93
C LEU A 197 6.16 -0.25 -13.49
N CYS A 198 5.94 -0.06 -14.78
CA CYS A 198 4.71 -0.49 -15.46
C CYS A 198 4.43 -1.99 -15.26
N LYS A 199 5.46 -2.84 -15.31
CA LYS A 199 5.35 -4.28 -15.10
C LYS A 199 4.91 -4.61 -13.68
N ILE A 200 5.48 -3.98 -12.66
CA ILE A 200 5.09 -4.18 -11.26
C ILE A 200 3.65 -3.74 -11.02
N VAL A 201 3.25 -2.60 -11.58
CA VAL A 201 1.87 -2.10 -11.45
C VAL A 201 0.87 -3.01 -12.19
N ARG A 202 1.21 -3.57 -13.37
CA ARG A 202 0.39 -4.59 -14.03
C ARG A 202 0.29 -5.88 -13.20
N LEU A 203 1.35 -6.27 -12.49
CA LEU A 203 1.31 -7.40 -11.56
C LEU A 203 0.32 -7.13 -10.42
N ALA A 204 0.26 -5.90 -9.88
CA ALA A 204 -0.73 -5.50 -8.87
C ALA A 204 -2.17 -5.61 -9.40
N VAL A 205 -2.42 -5.22 -10.66
CA VAL A 205 -3.73 -5.39 -11.31
C VAL A 205 -4.07 -6.87 -11.49
N LYS A 206 -3.11 -7.68 -11.98
CA LYS A 206 -3.29 -9.14 -12.15
C LYS A 206 -3.62 -9.83 -10.83
N ARG A 207 -3.02 -9.38 -9.71
CA ARG A 207 -3.29 -9.89 -8.36
C ARG A 207 -4.55 -9.30 -7.71
N ARG A 208 -5.30 -8.45 -8.43
CA ARG A 208 -6.50 -7.76 -7.95
C ARG A 208 -6.26 -6.83 -6.75
N ILE A 209 -5.01 -6.39 -6.53
CA ILE A 209 -4.65 -5.35 -5.56
C ILE A 209 -5.15 -4.00 -6.05
N LEU A 210 -5.02 -3.76 -7.37
CA LEU A 210 -5.59 -2.61 -8.07
C LEU A 210 -6.77 -3.05 -8.93
N GLY A 211 -7.83 -2.24 -8.94
CA GLY A 211 -9.03 -2.51 -9.76
C GLY A 211 -8.84 -2.18 -11.24
N HIS A 212 -7.90 -1.30 -11.59
CA HIS A 212 -7.59 -0.86 -12.95
C HIS A 212 -6.11 -0.48 -13.06
N TYR A 213 -5.63 -0.38 -14.30
CA TYR A 213 -4.26 0.03 -14.58
C TYR A 213 -4.17 1.58 -14.60
N PRO A 214 -3.41 2.20 -13.66
CA PRO A 214 -3.42 3.65 -13.48
C PRO A 214 -2.67 4.43 -14.56
N PHE A 215 -1.84 3.77 -15.37
CA PHE A 215 -0.99 4.41 -16.39
C PHE A 215 -1.59 4.27 -17.82
N THR A 216 -2.91 4.10 -17.92
CA THR A 216 -3.58 4.01 -19.21
C THR A 216 -3.39 5.32 -19.99
N GLY A 217 -2.84 5.23 -21.22
CA GLY A 217 -2.53 6.41 -22.05
C GLY A 217 -1.12 6.97 -21.85
N TYR A 218 -0.35 6.55 -20.86
CA TYR A 218 1.05 6.96 -20.74
C TYR A 218 1.89 6.40 -21.89
N LYS A 219 2.65 7.29 -22.55
CA LYS A 219 3.53 6.94 -23.67
C LYS A 219 4.98 7.14 -23.29
N LEU A 220 5.80 6.13 -23.57
CA LEU A 220 7.26 6.24 -23.44
C LEU A 220 7.83 7.17 -24.51
N GLU A 221 8.92 7.85 -24.18
CA GLU A 221 9.63 8.66 -25.16
C GLU A 221 10.28 7.77 -26.22
N THR A 222 10.26 8.26 -27.48
CA THR A 222 10.97 7.58 -28.56
C THR A 222 12.46 7.94 -28.49
N PRO A 223 13.36 6.94 -28.24
CA PRO A 223 14.77 7.24 -28.23
C PRO A 223 15.25 7.70 -29.61
N PRO A 224 16.26 8.59 -29.69
CA PRO A 224 16.82 9.00 -30.95
C PRO A 224 17.34 7.78 -31.73
N LYS A 225 17.03 7.75 -33.03
CA LYS A 225 17.53 6.69 -33.91
C LYS A 225 19.06 6.84 -34.03
N LEU A 226 19.80 5.98 -33.39
CA LEU A 226 21.23 5.86 -33.64
C LEU A 226 21.42 5.03 -34.94
N HIS A 227 22.05 5.62 -35.94
CA HIS A 227 22.50 4.87 -37.10
C HIS A 227 23.59 3.89 -36.63
N ARG A 228 23.23 2.60 -36.55
CA ARG A 228 24.15 1.52 -36.15
C ARG A 228 24.89 0.91 -37.35
N HIS A 229 24.67 1.46 -38.53
CA HIS A 229 25.32 1.02 -39.75
C HIS A 229 26.31 2.09 -40.20
N LEU A 230 27.45 1.63 -40.65
CA LEU A 230 28.42 2.50 -41.34
C LEU A 230 27.75 3.10 -42.58
N THR A 231 27.91 4.38 -42.79
CA THR A 231 27.53 4.99 -44.07
C THR A 231 28.48 4.46 -45.17
N GLY A 232 28.04 4.53 -46.44
CA GLY A 232 28.89 4.10 -47.55
C GLY A 232 30.29 4.75 -47.53
N GLU A 233 30.35 6.04 -47.17
CA GLU A 233 31.62 6.76 -47.00
C GLU A 233 32.47 6.27 -45.84
N GLN A 234 31.86 5.95 -44.73
CA GLN A 234 32.56 5.39 -43.57
C GLN A 234 33.08 3.98 -43.86
N LEU A 235 32.31 3.18 -44.60
CA LEU A 235 32.74 1.86 -45.05
C LEU A 235 33.92 1.99 -46.03
N ALA A 236 33.84 2.90 -47.00
CA ALA A 236 34.90 3.13 -47.93
C ALA A 236 36.20 3.61 -47.24
N LYS A 237 36.13 4.50 -46.25
CA LYS A 237 37.26 4.93 -45.43
C LYS A 237 37.87 3.79 -44.64
N LEU A 238 37.05 2.88 -44.11
CA LEU A 238 37.51 1.73 -43.34
C LEU A 238 38.20 0.70 -44.24
N MET A 239 37.71 0.52 -45.48
CA MET A 239 38.32 -0.36 -46.48
C MET A 239 39.60 0.22 -47.08
N ALA A 240 39.74 1.56 -47.15
CA ALA A 240 40.95 2.23 -47.63
C ALA A 240 42.02 2.34 -46.55
N ALA A 241 41.74 2.07 -45.30
CA ALA A 241 42.68 2.12 -44.17
C ALA A 241 43.38 0.78 -43.90
N ASN A 242 43.03 -0.27 -44.64
CA ASN A 242 43.73 -1.57 -44.67
C ASN A 242 44.54 -1.70 -45.94
#